data_0fa5a4489ada27df57b6bff9ef7a9f4e
#
_entry.id   0fa5a4489ada27df57b6bff9ef7a9f4e
#
_cell.length_a   1.000
_cell.length_b   1.000
_cell.length_c   1.000
_cell.angle_alpha   90.00
_cell.angle_beta   90.00
_cell.angle_gamma   90.00
#
_symmetry.space_group_name_H-M   'P 1'
#
loop_
_entity.id
_entity.type
_entity.pdbx_description
1 polymer ?
#
loop_
_entity_poly.entity_id
_entity_poly.type
_entity_poly.pdbx_seq_one_letter_code
_entity_poly.pdbx_strand_id
1 'polypeptide(L)'
;CVAQAEGEEIMARAPAVSLVVGPQAYHRLSELLDKAVQGERATDTDMPAIAKFAALPERRKIGPAAFLTVQEGCDKFCTYCVVPYTRGAEISRPYADLVSEAQRLVEAGAREITLL
;
A
#
# COMPACT_ATOMS: atom_id res chain seq x y z
N CYS A 1 8.17 -3.95 -0.29
CA CYS A 1 8.37 -5.32 -0.81
C CYS A 1 9.19 -6.21 0.14
N VAL A 2 10.23 -5.68 0.83
CA VAL A 2 11.03 -6.50 1.77
C VAL A 2 10.16 -7.02 2.93
N ALA A 3 9.35 -6.17 3.55
CA ALA A 3 8.43 -6.59 4.61
C ALA A 3 7.47 -7.70 4.16
N GLN A 4 7.00 -7.64 2.90
CA GLN A 4 6.14 -8.67 2.32
C GLN A 4 6.87 -9.99 2.09
N ALA A 5 8.13 -9.93 1.65
CA ALA A 5 8.90 -11.11 1.32
C ALA A 5 9.47 -11.83 2.57
N GLU A 6 9.84 -11.07 3.60
CA GLU A 6 10.60 -11.56 4.75
C GLU A 6 9.90 -11.32 6.11
N GLY A 7 8.61 -11.04 6.13
CA GLY A 7 7.82 -10.63 7.28
C GLY A 7 8.27 -11.20 8.63
N GLU A 8 8.03 -12.48 8.87
CA GLU A 8 8.39 -13.15 10.13
C GLU A 8 9.90 -13.26 10.35
N GLU A 9 10.69 -13.39 9.29
CA GLU A 9 12.14 -13.45 9.35
C GLU A 9 12.76 -12.15 9.87
N ILE A 10 12.19 -10.99 9.49
CA ILE A 10 12.59 -9.68 10.04
C ILE A 10 12.36 -9.66 11.54
N MET A 11 11.21 -10.15 11.98
CA MET A 11 10.86 -10.24 13.41
C MET A 11 11.82 -11.16 14.17
N ALA A 12 12.20 -12.27 13.56
CA ALA A 12 13.12 -13.24 14.18
C ALA A 12 14.54 -12.66 14.33
N ARG A 13 15.04 -11.99 13.29
CA ARG A 13 16.39 -11.41 13.27
C ARG A 13 16.53 -10.13 14.09
N ALA A 14 15.45 -9.36 14.23
CA ALA A 14 15.46 -8.07 14.89
C ALA A 14 14.46 -8.02 16.06
N PRO A 15 14.87 -8.40 17.29
CA PRO A 15 13.98 -8.39 18.47
C PRO A 15 13.39 -7.02 18.81
N ALA A 16 14.03 -5.92 18.39
CA ALA A 16 13.55 -4.56 18.58
C ALA A 16 12.39 -4.18 17.65
N VAL A 17 12.11 -4.99 16.61
CA VAL A 17 10.99 -4.76 15.69
C VAL A 17 9.72 -5.34 16.30
N SER A 18 8.74 -4.50 16.57
CA SER A 18 7.43 -4.91 17.12
C SER A 18 6.37 -5.11 16.04
N LEU A 19 6.53 -4.50 14.86
CA LEU A 19 5.53 -4.53 13.81
C LEU A 19 6.17 -4.65 12.42
N VAL A 20 5.67 -5.59 11.60
CA VAL A 20 6.01 -5.71 10.18
C VAL A 20 4.73 -5.71 9.36
N VAL A 21 4.61 -4.76 8.43
CA VAL A 21 3.39 -4.56 7.62
C VAL A 21 3.72 -4.63 6.14
N GLY A 22 3.04 -5.51 5.45
CA GLY A 22 3.09 -5.60 3.99
C GLY A 22 2.35 -4.44 3.32
N PRO A 23 2.64 -4.14 2.03
CA PRO A 23 2.04 -3.01 1.33
C PRO A 23 0.52 -3.13 1.17
N GLN A 24 -0.02 -4.34 1.22
CA GLN A 24 -1.46 -4.57 1.11
C GLN A 24 -2.23 -4.40 2.42
N ALA A 25 -1.53 -4.35 3.56
CA ALA A 25 -2.12 -4.25 4.89
C ALA A 25 -2.11 -2.82 5.49
N TYR A 26 -1.69 -1.79 4.74
CA TYR A 26 -1.58 -0.42 5.23
C TYR A 26 -2.90 0.18 5.75
N HIS A 27 -4.03 -0.28 5.25
CA HIS A 27 -5.34 0.16 5.74
C HIS A 27 -5.63 -0.29 7.19
N ARG A 28 -4.93 -1.31 7.68
CA ARG A 28 -5.03 -1.84 9.05
C ARG A 28 -3.92 -1.31 9.97
N LEU A 29 -3.08 -0.38 9.50
CA LEU A 29 -1.90 0.08 10.23
C LEU A 29 -2.24 0.63 11.63
N SER A 30 -3.34 1.37 11.77
CA SER A 30 -3.75 1.94 13.07
C SER A 30 -4.03 0.83 14.09
N GLU A 31 -4.79 -0.19 13.71
CA GLU A 31 -5.08 -1.35 14.56
C GLU A 31 -3.81 -2.10 14.97
N LEU A 32 -2.90 -2.31 14.02
CA LEU A 32 -1.65 -3.01 14.26
C LEU A 32 -0.70 -2.20 15.16
N LEU A 33 -0.70 -0.88 15.04
CA LEU A 33 0.04 0.01 15.95
C LEU A 33 -0.49 -0.06 17.37
N ASP A 34 -1.81 -0.08 17.56
CA ASP A 34 -2.42 -0.21 18.88
C ASP A 34 -1.99 -1.50 19.58
N LYS A 35 -1.93 -2.62 18.84
CA LYS A 35 -1.39 -3.90 19.35
C LYS A 35 0.10 -3.78 19.71
N ALA A 36 0.90 -3.15 18.86
CA ALA A 36 2.32 -2.95 19.13
C ALA A 36 2.58 -2.07 20.38
N VAL A 37 1.77 -1.04 20.60
CA VAL A 37 1.83 -0.20 21.82
C VAL A 37 1.48 -0.99 23.08
N GLN A 38 0.60 -2.00 22.97
CA GLN A 38 0.25 -2.91 24.07
C GLN A 38 1.33 -3.96 24.35
N GLY A 39 2.43 -3.94 23.60
CA GLY A 39 3.56 -4.87 23.74
C GLY A 39 3.41 -6.16 22.94
N GLU A 40 2.40 -6.27 22.11
CA GLU A 40 2.24 -7.39 21.17
C GLU A 40 3.14 -7.20 19.95
N ARG A 41 3.74 -8.29 19.48
CA ARG A 41 4.47 -8.30 18.21
C ARG A 41 3.53 -8.80 17.12
N ALA A 42 3.42 -8.05 16.03
CA ALA A 42 2.49 -8.36 14.95
C ALA A 42 3.16 -8.32 13.57
N THR A 43 2.81 -9.28 12.73
CA THR A 43 3.17 -9.31 11.31
C THR A 43 1.88 -9.38 10.51
N ASP A 44 1.74 -8.51 9.52
CA ASP A 44 0.62 -8.54 8.59
C ASP A 44 1.14 -8.40 7.15
N THR A 45 1.22 -9.53 6.49
CA THR A 45 1.66 -9.66 5.09
C THR A 45 0.56 -10.27 4.21
N ASP A 46 -0.69 -10.25 4.65
CA ASP A 46 -1.81 -10.70 3.86
C ASP A 46 -1.97 -9.88 2.58
N MET A 47 -2.40 -10.53 1.51
CA MET A 47 -2.66 -9.93 0.20
C MET A 47 -4.15 -10.02 -0.16
N PRO A 48 -5.03 -9.24 0.51
CA PRO A 48 -6.44 -9.19 0.14
C PRO A 48 -6.60 -8.49 -1.22
N ALA A 49 -7.30 -9.13 -2.14
CA ALA A 49 -7.33 -8.73 -3.55
C ALA A 49 -8.00 -7.36 -3.84
N ILE A 50 -8.84 -6.80 -2.99
CA ILE A 50 -9.71 -5.66 -3.39
C ILE A 50 -9.84 -4.54 -2.35
N ALA A 51 -9.65 -4.80 -1.06
CA ALA A 51 -10.06 -3.86 -0.01
C ALA A 51 -9.18 -2.60 0.12
N LYS A 52 -7.94 -2.61 -0.35
CA LYS A 52 -6.94 -1.58 -0.08
C LYS A 52 -7.32 -0.20 -0.60
N PHE A 53 -7.72 -0.10 -1.86
CA PHE A 53 -7.97 1.22 -2.47
C PHE A 53 -9.19 1.92 -1.88
N ALA A 54 -10.21 1.16 -1.48
CA ALA A 54 -11.42 1.70 -0.87
C ALA A 54 -11.21 2.12 0.59
N ALA A 55 -10.21 1.55 1.27
CA ALA A 55 -9.99 1.74 2.70
C ALA A 55 -8.87 2.75 3.02
N LEU A 56 -8.15 3.27 2.02
CA LEU A 56 -7.12 4.27 2.25
C LEU A 56 -7.73 5.65 2.53
N PRO A 57 -7.25 6.36 3.57
CA PRO A 57 -7.75 7.69 3.89
C PRO A 57 -7.40 8.69 2.79
N GLU A 58 -8.28 9.66 2.58
CA GLU A 58 -8.02 10.75 1.66
C GLU A 58 -6.82 11.59 2.08
N ARG A 59 -6.05 12.05 1.11
CA ARG A 59 -4.88 12.90 1.37
C ARG A 59 -5.35 14.27 1.84
N ARG A 60 -4.88 14.69 3.01
CA ARG A 60 -5.27 15.98 3.63
C ARG A 60 -4.48 17.18 3.11
N LYS A 61 -3.29 16.97 2.55
CA LYS A 61 -2.45 18.04 2.00
C LYS A 61 -1.92 17.60 0.65
N ILE A 62 -2.14 18.43 -0.35
CA ILE A 62 -1.71 18.20 -1.73
C ILE A 62 -0.83 19.38 -2.12
N GLY A 63 0.37 19.08 -2.62
CA GLY A 63 1.27 20.05 -3.22
C GLY A 63 0.93 20.29 -4.70
N PRO A 64 1.75 21.07 -5.42
CA PRO A 64 1.55 21.30 -6.85
C PRO A 64 1.67 20.04 -7.70
N ALA A 65 2.36 19.01 -7.22
CA ALA A 65 2.46 17.69 -7.85
C ALA A 65 1.81 16.62 -6.98
N ALA A 66 1.06 15.70 -7.58
CA ALA A 66 0.38 14.61 -6.92
C ALA A 66 0.58 13.29 -7.68
N PHE A 67 0.58 12.18 -6.93
CA PHE A 67 0.58 10.83 -7.50
C PHE A 67 -0.85 10.25 -7.47
N LEU A 68 -1.25 9.64 -8.58
CA LEU A 68 -2.51 8.92 -8.70
C LEU A 68 -2.20 7.46 -9.05
N THR A 69 -2.40 6.56 -8.11
CA THR A 69 -2.23 5.14 -8.36
C THR A 69 -3.38 4.62 -9.21
N VAL A 70 -3.08 4.16 -10.40
CA VAL A 70 -4.07 3.61 -11.35
C VAL A 70 -4.08 2.09 -11.35
N GLN A 71 -2.95 1.48 -11.01
CA GLN A 71 -2.74 0.04 -11.04
C GLN A 71 -1.82 -0.41 -9.92
N GLU A 72 -1.97 -1.63 -9.45
CA GLU A 72 -1.04 -2.28 -8.52
C GLU A 72 -0.90 -3.76 -8.86
N GLY A 73 0.27 -4.34 -8.49
CA GLY A 73 0.58 -5.72 -8.85
C GLY A 73 1.06 -5.85 -10.29
N CYS A 74 1.34 -7.08 -10.72
CA CYS A 74 1.76 -7.35 -12.10
C CYS A 74 1.71 -8.84 -12.42
N ASP A 75 1.15 -9.21 -13.57
CA ASP A 75 1.04 -10.58 -14.06
C ASP A 75 2.06 -10.96 -15.16
N LYS A 76 3.12 -10.14 -15.33
CA LYS A 76 4.12 -10.39 -16.39
C LYS A 76 5.18 -11.43 -16.03
N PHE A 77 5.43 -11.66 -14.73
CA PHE A 77 6.39 -12.66 -14.24
C PHE A 77 7.76 -12.61 -14.91
N CYS A 78 8.29 -11.41 -15.16
CA CYS A 78 9.65 -11.24 -15.69
C CYS A 78 10.68 -11.91 -14.77
N THR A 79 11.71 -12.53 -15.34
CA THR A 79 12.65 -13.41 -14.63
C THR A 79 13.39 -12.77 -13.45
N TYR A 80 13.59 -11.45 -13.48
CA TYR A 80 14.28 -10.69 -12.43
C TYR A 80 13.32 -9.95 -11.48
N CYS A 81 12.01 -10.01 -11.71
CA CYS A 81 11.05 -9.12 -11.04
C CYS A 81 10.36 -9.81 -9.87
N VAL A 82 10.41 -9.18 -8.70
CA VAL A 82 9.78 -9.69 -7.47
C VAL A 82 8.33 -9.17 -7.32
N VAL A 83 7.86 -8.26 -8.14
CA VAL A 83 6.56 -7.58 -7.99
C VAL A 83 5.37 -8.55 -7.90
N PRO A 84 5.22 -9.59 -8.74
CA PRO A 84 4.11 -10.54 -8.62
C PRO A 84 4.03 -11.21 -7.23
N TYR A 85 5.18 -11.46 -6.62
CA TYR A 85 5.29 -12.15 -5.32
C TYR A 85 5.11 -11.20 -4.12
N THR A 86 5.38 -9.92 -4.29
CA THR A 86 5.35 -8.94 -3.19
C THR A 86 4.19 -7.97 -3.26
N ARG A 87 3.57 -7.82 -4.42
CA ARG A 87 2.40 -6.96 -4.64
C ARG A 87 1.16 -7.70 -5.13
N GLY A 88 1.34 -8.97 -5.55
CA GLY A 88 0.28 -9.82 -6.03
C GLY A 88 -0.08 -9.61 -7.50
N ALA A 89 -1.22 -10.18 -7.89
CA ALA A 89 -1.79 -10.05 -9.23
C ALA A 89 -2.09 -8.60 -9.59
N GLU A 90 -2.13 -8.33 -10.90
CA GLU A 90 -2.48 -7.02 -11.43
C GLU A 90 -3.92 -6.64 -11.08
N ILE A 91 -4.10 -5.49 -10.42
CA ILE A 91 -5.40 -4.91 -10.11
C ILE A 91 -5.42 -3.48 -10.65
N SER A 92 -6.23 -3.25 -11.66
CA SER A 92 -6.49 -1.90 -12.21
C SER A 92 -7.73 -1.30 -11.54
N ARG A 93 -7.64 -0.02 -11.19
CA ARG A 93 -8.76 0.69 -10.55
C ARG A 93 -9.83 1.06 -11.58
N PRO A 94 -11.12 1.11 -11.18
CA PRO A 94 -12.19 1.56 -12.04
C PRO A 94 -11.97 2.98 -12.56
N TYR A 95 -12.23 3.21 -13.84
CA TYR A 95 -12.03 4.51 -14.49
C TYR A 95 -12.77 5.66 -13.80
N ALA A 96 -14.01 5.43 -13.38
CA ALA A 96 -14.82 6.45 -12.69
C ALA A 96 -14.17 6.92 -11.38
N ASP A 97 -13.60 6.01 -10.61
CA ASP A 97 -12.90 6.32 -9.34
C ASP A 97 -11.64 7.14 -9.61
N LEU A 98 -10.89 6.78 -10.66
CA LEU A 98 -9.68 7.50 -11.07
C LEU A 98 -9.97 8.93 -11.48
N VAL A 99 -11.01 9.14 -12.30
CA VAL A 99 -11.42 10.48 -12.73
C VAL A 99 -11.89 11.32 -11.54
N SER A 100 -12.70 10.74 -10.66
CA SER A 100 -13.17 11.42 -9.44
C SER A 100 -12.02 11.81 -8.52
N GLU A 101 -11.03 10.92 -8.33
CA GLU A 101 -9.84 11.24 -7.53
C GLU A 101 -8.97 12.30 -8.19
N ALA A 102 -8.76 12.23 -9.52
CA ALA A 102 -8.01 13.23 -10.26
C ALA A 102 -8.64 14.64 -10.11
N GLN A 103 -9.97 14.73 -10.23
CA GLN A 103 -10.70 16.00 -10.02
C GLN A 103 -10.47 16.55 -8.62
N ARG A 104 -10.60 15.72 -7.57
CA ARG A 104 -10.32 16.15 -6.19
C ARG A 104 -8.87 16.62 -6.00
N LEU A 105 -7.91 15.96 -6.62
CA LEU A 105 -6.49 16.38 -6.57
C LEU A 105 -6.29 17.77 -7.19
N VAL A 106 -6.93 18.03 -8.34
CA VAL A 106 -6.87 19.34 -9.01
C VAL A 106 -7.55 20.43 -8.18
N GLU A 107 -8.74 20.16 -7.64
CA GLU A 107 -9.49 21.07 -6.75
C GLU A 107 -8.68 21.39 -5.48
N ALA A 108 -7.93 20.42 -4.96
CA ALA A 108 -7.04 20.61 -3.82
C ALA A 108 -5.71 21.30 -4.15
N GLY A 109 -5.49 21.70 -5.42
CA GLY A 109 -4.37 22.53 -5.85
C GLY A 109 -3.28 21.83 -6.65
N ALA A 110 -3.43 20.54 -7.00
CA ALA A 110 -2.50 19.86 -7.88
C ALA A 110 -2.49 20.50 -9.29
N ARG A 111 -1.31 20.69 -9.83
CA ARG A 111 -1.07 21.19 -11.20
C ARG A 111 -0.44 20.13 -12.10
N GLU A 112 0.12 19.12 -11.47
CA GLU A 112 0.72 17.97 -12.12
C GLU A 112 0.22 16.69 -11.45
N ILE A 113 -0.20 15.70 -12.21
CA ILE A 113 -0.61 14.38 -11.73
C ILE A 113 0.24 13.33 -12.44
N THR A 114 1.01 12.58 -11.65
CA THR A 114 1.75 11.42 -12.13
C THR A 114 0.93 10.16 -11.91
N LEU A 115 0.65 9.41 -12.98
CA LEU A 115 -0.03 8.11 -12.90
C LEU A 115 0.97 7.02 -12.51
N LEU A 116 0.61 6.19 -11.54
CA LEU A 116 1.42 5.09 -11.02
C LEU A 116 0.70 3.74 -11.19
#